data_719429839857098d52715a552e0b43f8
#
_entry.id   719429839857098d52715a552e0b43f8
#
_cell.length_a   1.000
_cell.length_b   1.000
_cell.length_c   1.000
_cell.angle_alpha   90.00
_cell.angle_beta   90.00
_cell.angle_gamma   90.00
#
_symmetry.space_group_name_H-M   'P 1'
#
loop_
_entity.id
_entity.type
_entity.pdbx_description
1 polymer ?
#
loop_
_entity_poly.entity_id
_entity_poly.type
_entity_poly.pdbx_seq_one_letter_code
_entity_poly.pdbx_strand_id
1 'polypeptide(L)'
;AICALFAEKHLLDLTHAQSMKLHCLELTSSDWNLLKNLSQVLTPFELATKLLSGRRYPTIGLCLFALHHLKLFLEDTEGDNDLQQRLKHCLLEKMTRYIDDEKEQMRMLRVSYALLC
;
A
#
# COMPACT_ATOMS: atom_id res chain seq x y z
N ALA A 1 2.60 18.08 -5.12
CA ALA A 1 3.86 18.73 -5.53
C ALA A 1 4.25 18.41 -6.98
N ILE A 2 4.28 17.13 -7.39
CA ILE A 2 4.64 16.75 -8.77
C ILE A 2 3.62 17.26 -9.79
N CYS A 3 2.32 17.16 -9.50
CA CYS A 3 1.27 17.71 -10.38
C CYS A 3 1.42 19.22 -10.58
N ALA A 4 1.71 19.98 -9.53
CA ALA A 4 1.94 21.41 -9.60
C ALA A 4 3.17 21.75 -10.44
N LEU A 5 4.25 20.98 -10.31
CA LEU A 5 5.46 21.13 -11.12
C LEU A 5 5.18 20.97 -12.63
N PHE A 6 4.43 19.94 -13.00
CA PHE A 6 4.07 19.72 -14.42
C PHE A 6 3.05 20.72 -14.94
N ALA A 7 2.12 21.19 -14.11
CA ALA A 7 1.16 22.23 -14.50
C ALA A 7 1.86 23.58 -14.74
N GLU A 8 2.91 23.89 -14.01
CA GLU A 8 3.66 25.14 -14.06
C GLU A 8 4.95 25.05 -14.90
N LYS A 9 5.17 23.93 -15.60
CA LYS A 9 6.39 23.70 -16.39
C LYS A 9 6.68 24.81 -17.41
N HIS A 10 5.65 25.47 -17.94
CA HIS A 10 5.77 26.57 -18.88
C HIS A 10 6.31 27.86 -18.27
N LEU A 11 6.27 27.99 -16.93
CA LEU A 11 6.85 29.11 -16.18
C LEU A 11 8.34 28.91 -15.88
N LEU A 12 8.86 27.69 -16.11
CA LEU A 12 10.25 27.36 -15.89
C LEU A 12 11.09 27.76 -17.10
N ASP A 13 12.21 28.45 -16.87
CA ASP A 13 13.17 28.81 -17.89
C ASP A 13 14.06 27.60 -18.22
N LEU A 14 13.57 26.73 -19.09
CA LEU A 14 14.22 25.47 -19.46
C LEU A 14 14.86 25.57 -20.85
N THR A 15 16.05 24.97 -20.99
CA THR A 15 16.65 24.73 -22.30
C THR A 15 15.80 23.74 -23.10
N HIS A 16 15.95 23.71 -24.43
CA HIS A 16 15.20 22.77 -25.28
C HIS A 16 15.42 21.30 -24.84
N ALA A 17 16.66 20.92 -24.54
CA ALA A 17 16.98 19.57 -24.06
C ALA A 17 16.31 19.24 -22.72
N GLN A 18 16.28 20.19 -21.79
CA GLN A 18 15.61 20.04 -20.49
C GLN A 18 14.09 19.93 -20.64
N SER A 19 13.51 20.75 -21.54
CA SER A 19 12.08 20.70 -21.85
C SER A 19 11.68 19.34 -22.45
N MET A 20 12.49 18.79 -23.35
CA MET A 20 12.28 17.46 -23.94
C MET A 20 12.34 16.36 -22.90
N LYS A 21 13.33 16.41 -21.98
CA LYS A 21 13.42 15.46 -20.87
C LYS A 21 12.22 15.55 -19.93
N LEU A 22 11.78 16.75 -19.58
CA LEU A 22 10.62 16.96 -18.74
C LEU A 22 9.35 16.40 -19.39
N HIS A 23 9.18 16.65 -20.71
CA HIS A 23 8.06 16.10 -21.47
C HIS A 23 8.05 14.56 -21.47
N CYS A 24 9.22 13.91 -21.60
CA CYS A 24 9.35 12.45 -21.53
C CYS A 24 9.00 11.88 -20.14
N LEU A 25 9.20 12.67 -19.07
CA LEU A 25 8.86 12.31 -17.69
C LEU A 25 7.41 12.64 -17.32
N GLU A 26 6.70 13.36 -18.18
CA GLU A 26 5.32 13.76 -17.95
C GLU A 26 4.39 12.54 -17.96
N LEU A 27 3.53 12.45 -16.95
CA LEU A 27 2.56 11.36 -16.83
C LEU A 27 1.29 11.70 -17.60
N THR A 28 0.72 10.68 -18.25
CA THR A 28 -0.58 10.81 -18.93
C THR A 28 -1.71 10.88 -17.91
N SER A 29 -2.91 11.28 -18.32
CA SER A 29 -4.12 11.26 -17.47
C SER A 29 -4.42 9.86 -16.96
N SER A 30 -4.14 8.82 -17.78
CA SER A 30 -4.29 7.43 -17.39
C SER A 30 -3.33 7.04 -16.26
N ASP A 31 -2.07 7.49 -16.34
CA ASP A 31 -1.07 7.24 -15.31
C ASP A 31 -1.44 7.91 -13.98
N TRP A 32 -1.94 9.14 -14.03
CA TRP A 32 -2.43 9.85 -12.84
C TRP A 32 -3.61 9.15 -12.20
N ASN A 33 -4.53 8.63 -13.01
CA ASN A 33 -5.67 7.86 -12.52
C ASN A 33 -5.22 6.56 -11.84
N LEU A 34 -4.25 5.86 -12.43
CA LEU A 34 -3.64 4.67 -11.84
C LEU A 34 -2.99 4.98 -10.49
N LEU A 35 -2.19 6.04 -10.40
CA LEU A 35 -1.55 6.47 -9.16
C LEU A 35 -2.56 6.83 -8.07
N LYS A 36 -3.66 7.51 -8.44
CA LYS A 36 -4.74 7.84 -7.51
C LYS A 36 -5.39 6.58 -6.94
N ASN A 37 -5.71 5.60 -7.79
CA ASN A 37 -6.28 4.33 -7.38
C ASN A 37 -5.34 3.54 -6.48
N LEU A 38 -4.05 3.46 -6.83
CA LEU A 38 -3.02 2.85 -5.99
C LEU A 38 -2.92 3.52 -4.62
N SER A 39 -2.91 4.85 -4.58
CA SER A 39 -2.87 5.61 -3.33
C SER A 39 -4.06 5.29 -2.43
N GLN A 40 -5.26 5.22 -2.98
CA GLN A 40 -6.47 4.89 -2.24
C GLN A 40 -6.44 3.47 -1.67
N VAL A 41 -5.99 2.51 -2.45
CA VAL A 41 -5.90 1.10 -2.02
C VAL A 41 -4.79 0.89 -1.00
N LEU A 42 -3.68 1.62 -1.11
CA LEU A 42 -2.52 1.48 -0.22
C LEU A 42 -2.60 2.31 1.07
N THR A 43 -3.52 3.25 1.17
CA THR A 43 -3.68 4.10 2.37
C THR A 43 -3.87 3.29 3.67
N PRO A 44 -4.71 2.23 3.74
CA PRO A 44 -4.84 1.42 4.94
C PRO A 44 -3.54 0.71 5.35
N PHE A 45 -2.72 0.33 4.38
CA PHE A 45 -1.40 -0.28 4.64
C PHE A 45 -0.43 0.72 5.26
N GLU A 46 -0.44 1.97 4.79
CA GLU A 46 0.33 3.06 5.41
C GLU A 46 -0.10 3.29 6.85
N LEU A 47 -1.40 3.35 7.11
CA LEU A 47 -1.95 3.52 8.46
C LEU A 47 -1.57 2.36 9.38
N ALA A 48 -1.65 1.12 8.89
CA ALA A 48 -1.24 -0.07 9.63
C ALA A 48 0.26 -0.04 9.96
N THR A 49 1.10 0.34 9.00
CA THR A 49 2.55 0.49 9.18
C THR A 49 2.86 1.56 10.22
N LYS A 50 2.20 2.71 10.18
CA LYS A 50 2.35 3.77 11.17
C LYS A 50 1.92 3.31 12.56
N LEU A 51 0.81 2.59 12.66
CA LEU A 51 0.33 2.05 13.92
C LEU A 51 1.35 1.09 14.56
N LEU A 52 1.94 0.22 13.76
CA LEU A 52 2.94 -0.75 14.24
C LEU A 52 4.29 -0.09 14.56
N SER A 53 4.72 0.87 13.75
CA SER A 53 6.00 1.58 13.91
C SER A 53 5.97 2.61 15.05
N GLY A 54 4.81 3.20 15.34
CA GLY A 54 4.66 4.21 16.39
C GLY A 54 4.74 3.65 17.81
N ARG A 55 4.78 2.33 17.97
CA ARG A 55 4.87 1.68 19.27
C ARG A 55 6.28 1.18 19.53
N ARG A 56 6.75 1.41 20.75
CA ARG A 56 8.09 0.98 21.18
C ARG A 56 8.22 -0.55 21.18
N TYR A 57 7.13 -1.26 21.46
CA TYR A 57 7.04 -2.71 21.43
C TYR A 57 5.72 -3.13 20.78
N PRO A 58 5.69 -3.37 19.46
CA PRO A 58 4.49 -3.87 18.81
C PRO A 58 4.19 -5.27 19.32
N THR A 59 2.98 -5.46 19.86
CA THR A 59 2.54 -6.77 20.32
C THR A 59 2.03 -7.61 19.15
N ILE A 60 2.10 -8.93 19.28
CA ILE A 60 1.54 -9.84 18.29
C ILE A 60 0.01 -9.62 18.13
N GLY A 61 -0.68 -9.27 19.22
CA GLY A 61 -2.10 -8.92 19.16
C GLY A 61 -2.38 -7.72 18.28
N LEU A 62 -1.53 -6.68 18.35
CA LEU A 62 -1.65 -5.50 17.50
C LEU A 62 -1.39 -5.84 16.03
N CYS A 63 -0.40 -6.71 15.76
CA CYS A 63 -0.14 -7.18 14.39
C CYS A 63 -1.33 -7.95 13.82
N LEU A 64 -1.91 -8.86 14.60
CA LEU A 64 -3.08 -9.64 14.19
C LEU A 64 -4.30 -8.74 13.97
N PHE A 65 -4.50 -7.74 14.81
CA PHE A 65 -5.56 -6.75 14.66
C PHE A 65 -5.39 -5.97 13.34
N ALA A 66 -4.19 -5.47 13.07
CA ALA A 66 -3.89 -4.74 11.83
C ALA A 66 -4.11 -5.62 10.59
N LEU A 67 -3.62 -6.87 10.61
CA LEU A 67 -3.81 -7.83 9.52
C LEU A 67 -5.29 -8.17 9.29
N HIS A 68 -6.05 -8.32 10.35
CA HIS A 68 -7.49 -8.58 10.25
C HIS A 68 -8.23 -7.42 9.58
N HIS A 69 -7.94 -6.19 9.99
CA HIS A 69 -8.54 -5.00 9.38
C HIS A 69 -8.13 -4.81 7.91
N LEU A 70 -6.88 -5.07 7.56
CA LEU A 70 -6.42 -5.05 6.17
C LEU A 70 -7.15 -6.09 5.33
N LYS A 71 -7.33 -7.29 5.86
CA LYS A 71 -8.07 -8.36 5.19
C LYS A 71 -9.52 -7.95 4.90
N LEU A 72 -10.22 -7.42 5.90
CA LEU A 72 -11.60 -6.94 5.74
C LEU A 72 -11.69 -5.84 4.68
N PHE A 73 -10.76 -4.90 4.69
CA PHE A 73 -10.71 -3.84 3.67
C PHE A 73 -10.49 -4.41 2.26
N LEU A 74 -9.62 -5.40 2.10
CA LEU A 74 -9.34 -6.01 0.79
C LEU A 74 -10.49 -6.89 0.29
N GLU A 75 -11.28 -7.46 1.18
CA GLU A 75 -12.48 -8.25 0.85
C GLU A 75 -13.68 -7.35 0.48
N ASP A 76 -13.72 -6.13 1.01
CA ASP A 76 -14.76 -5.16 0.70
C ASP A 76 -14.46 -4.46 -0.63
N THR A 77 -15.23 -4.81 -1.65
CA THR A 77 -15.11 -4.23 -3.00
C THR A 77 -16.31 -3.36 -3.38
N GLU A 78 -17.20 -3.09 -2.43
CA GLU A 78 -18.39 -2.28 -2.67
C GLU A 78 -17.99 -0.83 -3.00
N GLY A 79 -18.47 -0.34 -4.14
CA GLY A 79 -18.16 1.00 -4.62
C GLY A 79 -16.81 1.16 -5.32
N ASP A 80 -16.00 0.09 -5.39
CA ASP A 80 -14.70 0.13 -6.07
C ASP A 80 -14.83 0.03 -7.59
N ASN A 81 -13.95 0.71 -8.31
CA ASN A 81 -13.82 0.52 -9.74
C ASN A 81 -13.06 -0.79 -10.07
N ASP A 82 -13.09 -1.20 -11.34
CA ASP A 82 -12.46 -2.45 -11.81
C ASP A 82 -10.97 -2.54 -11.45
N LEU A 83 -10.24 -1.44 -11.58
CA LEU A 83 -8.81 -1.40 -11.23
C LEU A 83 -8.58 -1.58 -9.73
N GLN A 84 -9.38 -0.94 -8.89
CA GLN A 84 -9.30 -1.09 -7.42
C GLN A 84 -9.63 -2.51 -7.00
N GLN A 85 -10.65 -3.13 -7.59
CA GLN A 85 -11.01 -4.52 -7.32
C GLN A 85 -9.88 -5.48 -7.66
N ARG A 86 -9.23 -5.30 -8.82
CA ARG A 86 -8.08 -6.11 -9.24
C ARG A 86 -6.89 -5.93 -8.30
N LEU A 87 -6.59 -4.70 -7.91
CA LEU A 87 -5.52 -4.41 -6.95
C LEU A 87 -5.78 -5.04 -5.59
N LYS A 88 -7.00 -4.90 -5.07
CA LYS A 88 -7.41 -5.53 -3.80
C LYS A 88 -7.32 -7.05 -3.87
N HIS A 89 -7.80 -7.65 -4.96
CA HIS A 89 -7.71 -9.10 -5.16
C HIS A 89 -6.25 -9.59 -5.17
N CYS A 90 -5.38 -8.90 -5.90
CA CYS A 90 -3.95 -9.24 -5.97
C CYS A 90 -3.29 -9.12 -4.59
N LEU A 91 -3.56 -8.04 -3.85
CA LEU A 91 -3.02 -7.82 -2.51
C LEU A 91 -3.54 -8.86 -1.51
N LEU A 92 -4.83 -9.20 -1.58
CA LEU A 92 -5.43 -10.22 -0.72
C LEU A 92 -4.82 -11.60 -0.97
N GLU A 93 -4.63 -11.98 -2.22
CA GLU A 93 -3.96 -13.23 -2.59
C GLU A 93 -2.54 -13.30 -2.03
N LYS A 94 -1.75 -12.24 -2.20
CA LYS A 94 -0.40 -12.15 -1.66
C LYS A 94 -0.37 -12.19 -0.13
N MET A 95 -1.23 -11.43 0.52
CA MET A 95 -1.33 -11.40 1.98
C MET A 95 -1.75 -12.77 2.55
N THR A 96 -2.72 -13.44 1.93
CA THR A 96 -3.16 -14.78 2.34
C THR A 96 -2.02 -15.79 2.21
N ARG A 97 -1.27 -15.72 1.11
CA ARG A 97 -0.10 -16.59 0.91
C ARG A 97 0.96 -16.38 2.00
N TYR A 98 1.31 -15.13 2.32
CA TYR A 98 2.25 -14.83 3.40
C TYR A 98 1.76 -15.32 4.76
N ILE A 99 0.49 -15.10 5.08
CA ILE A 99 -0.10 -15.55 6.34
C ILE A 99 -0.10 -17.09 6.45
N ASP A 100 -0.38 -17.78 5.34
CA ASP A 100 -0.38 -19.25 5.33
C ASP A 100 1.04 -19.82 5.44
N ASP A 101 2.00 -19.23 4.77
CA ASP A 101 3.42 -19.62 4.89
C ASP A 101 3.97 -19.38 6.30
N GLU A 102 3.53 -18.32 6.98
CA GLU A 102 3.94 -17.97 8.34
C GLU A 102 3.12 -18.67 9.43
N LYS A 103 2.02 -19.34 9.08
CA LYS A 103 1.15 -20.03 10.04
C LYS A 103 1.90 -21.04 10.90
N GLU A 104 2.84 -21.75 10.32
CA GLU A 104 3.60 -22.76 11.03
C GLU A 104 4.58 -22.11 12.02
N GLN A 105 5.22 -21.00 11.63
CA GLN A 105 6.08 -20.23 12.53
C GLN A 105 5.28 -19.57 13.66
N MET A 106 4.11 -19.00 13.35
CA MET A 106 3.21 -18.44 14.37
C MET A 106 2.66 -19.51 15.31
N ARG A 107 2.39 -20.71 14.81
CA ARG A 107 1.96 -21.85 15.65
C ARG A 107 3.09 -22.29 16.58
N MET A 108 4.32 -22.33 16.09
CA MET A 108 5.51 -22.61 16.89
C MET A 108 5.73 -21.55 17.97
N LEU A 109 5.55 -20.27 17.64
CA LEU A 109 5.63 -19.17 18.61
C LEU A 109 4.54 -19.28 19.71
N ARG A 110 3.33 -19.65 19.34
CA ARG A 110 2.23 -19.89 20.31
C ARG A 110 2.54 -21.05 21.26
N VAL A 111 3.08 -22.13 20.72
CA VAL A 111 3.50 -23.29 21.52
C VAL A 111 4.64 -22.90 22.46
N SER A 112 5.63 -22.17 21.96
CA SER A 112 6.74 -21.68 22.78
C SER A 112 6.26 -20.73 23.88
N TYR A 113 5.29 -19.86 23.58
CA TYR A 113 4.71 -18.96 24.58
C TYR A 113 3.90 -19.69 25.64
N ALA A 114 3.15 -20.70 25.24
CA ALA A 114 2.40 -21.56 26.15
C ALA A 114 3.31 -22.40 27.06
N LEU A 115 4.51 -22.78 26.56
CA LEU A 115 5.50 -23.52 27.34
C LEU A 115 6.31 -22.62 28.29
N LEU A 116 6.39 -21.32 28.04
CA LEU A 116 7.08 -20.31 28.87
C LEU A 116 6.18 -19.76 29.99
N CYS A 117 4.88 -19.92 29.87
CA CYS A 117 3.90 -19.61 30.90
C CYS A 117 3.52 -20.88 31.65
#